data_e27b6443873629b5d9c5f66aa75bce19
#
_entry.id   e27b6443873629b5d9c5f66aa75bce19
#
_cell.length_a   1.000
_cell.length_b   1.000
_cell.length_c   1.000
_cell.angle_alpha   90.00
_cell.angle_beta   90.00
_cell.angle_gamma   90.00
#
_symmetry.space_group_name_H-M   'P 1'
#
loop_
_entity.id
_entity.type
_entity.pdbx_description
1 polymer ?
#
loop_
_entity_poly.entity_id
_entity_poly.type
_entity_poly.pdbx_seq_one_letter_code
_entity_poly.pdbx_strand_id
1 'polypeptide(L)'
;METHQTVSDLVRRYFATYESKDRNAIEALLSDDFTFSSPLDDHIDKTVYFKRCWPNSQTIRSFRIEKLFEKGNEAFVRYEGERYDGGKFRCTEFFRIEGNKIKEVEVYFASLLTHANEEKAAKAGIK
;
A
#
# COMPACT_ATOMS: atom_id res chain seq x y z
N MET A 1 -12.11 25.15 12.84
CA MET A 1 -12.94 24.43 11.90
C MET A 1 -12.28 23.11 11.52
N GLU A 2 -13.03 22.07 11.63
CA GLU A 2 -12.52 20.74 11.36
C GLU A 2 -12.43 20.49 9.85
N THR A 3 -11.29 20.04 9.38
CA THR A 3 -11.11 19.72 7.98
C THR A 3 -11.55 18.28 7.73
N HIS A 4 -12.54 18.10 6.91
CA HIS A 4 -12.99 16.78 6.54
C HIS A 4 -12.00 16.16 5.56
N GLN A 5 -11.47 14.99 5.87
CA GLN A 5 -10.54 14.28 5.00
C GLN A 5 -11.30 13.32 4.11
N THR A 6 -11.03 13.40 2.81
CA THR A 6 -11.64 12.48 1.85
C THR A 6 -10.93 11.14 1.88
N VAL A 7 -11.56 10.14 1.27
CA VAL A 7 -10.93 8.82 1.10
C VAL A 7 -9.62 8.96 0.33
N SER A 8 -9.63 9.77 -0.74
CA SER A 8 -8.40 10.02 -1.52
C SER A 8 -7.29 10.62 -0.66
N ASP A 9 -7.62 11.57 0.22
CA ASP A 9 -6.61 12.19 1.09
C ASP A 9 -5.95 11.16 2.00
N LEU A 10 -6.75 10.29 2.60
CA LEU A 10 -6.23 9.27 3.51
C LEU A 10 -5.36 8.25 2.77
N VAL A 11 -5.79 7.86 1.57
CA VAL A 11 -5.01 6.94 0.74
C VAL A 11 -3.66 7.54 0.38
N ARG A 12 -3.65 8.81 -0.07
CA ARG A 12 -2.41 9.48 -0.44
C ARG A 12 -1.47 9.63 0.75
N ARG A 13 -2.01 9.89 1.93
CA ARG A 13 -1.22 9.97 3.17
C ARG A 13 -0.60 8.62 3.52
N TYR A 14 -1.33 7.55 3.30
CA TYR A 14 -0.82 6.20 3.53
C TYR A 14 0.46 5.97 2.71
N PHE A 15 0.42 6.26 1.41
CA PHE A 15 1.60 6.11 0.56
C PHE A 15 2.72 7.05 0.97
N ALA A 16 2.39 8.28 1.36
CA ALA A 16 3.40 9.24 1.80
C ALA A 16 4.15 8.77 3.05
N THR A 17 3.48 8.04 3.95
CA THR A 17 4.16 7.51 5.14
C THR A 17 5.20 6.45 4.80
N TYR A 18 4.96 5.68 3.75
CA TYR A 18 5.95 4.71 3.28
C TYR A 18 7.17 5.42 2.69
N GLU A 19 6.96 6.48 1.94
CA GLU A 19 8.07 7.24 1.36
C GLU A 19 8.90 7.94 2.44
N SER A 20 8.23 8.53 3.43
CA SER A 20 8.90 9.24 4.53
C SER A 20 9.36 8.30 5.64
N LYS A 21 8.91 7.05 5.63
CA LYS A 21 9.23 6.03 6.63
C LYS A 21 8.78 6.46 8.02
N ASP A 22 7.62 7.13 8.08
CA ASP A 22 7.07 7.69 9.31
C ASP A 22 6.12 6.68 9.97
N ARG A 23 6.69 5.88 10.86
CA ARG A 23 5.98 4.81 11.57
C ARG A 23 4.82 5.36 12.41
N ASN A 24 5.03 6.49 13.07
CA ASN A 24 3.99 7.07 13.92
C ASN A 24 2.83 7.60 13.09
N ALA A 25 3.14 8.21 11.94
CA ALA A 25 2.11 8.75 11.06
C ALA A 25 1.22 7.64 10.51
N ILE A 26 1.80 6.52 10.05
CA ILE A 26 0.98 5.44 9.52
C ILE A 26 0.16 4.79 10.63
N GLU A 27 0.73 4.63 11.81
CA GLU A 27 -0.01 4.04 12.92
C GLU A 27 -1.25 4.88 13.24
N ALA A 28 -1.12 6.20 13.18
CA ALA A 28 -2.25 7.11 13.43
C ALA A 28 -3.32 7.04 12.35
N LEU A 29 -2.96 6.63 11.12
CA LEU A 29 -3.91 6.50 10.01
C LEU A 29 -4.73 5.22 10.09
N LEU A 30 -4.21 4.17 10.74
CA LEU A 30 -4.86 2.86 10.76
C LEU A 30 -5.78 2.72 11.96
N SER A 31 -6.96 2.13 11.75
CA SER A 31 -7.88 1.90 12.86
C SER A 31 -7.34 0.79 13.77
N ASP A 32 -7.87 0.73 15.00
CA ASP A 32 -7.43 -0.28 15.96
C ASP A 32 -7.74 -1.69 15.47
N ASP A 33 -8.82 -1.85 14.72
CA ASP A 33 -9.25 -3.14 14.16
C ASP A 33 -8.84 -3.30 12.70
N PHE A 34 -7.77 -2.60 12.27
CA PHE A 34 -7.24 -2.66 10.93
C PHE A 34 -6.89 -4.09 10.52
N THR A 35 -7.18 -4.44 9.26
CA THR A 35 -6.73 -5.70 8.67
C THR A 35 -6.04 -5.45 7.33
N PHE A 36 -5.08 -6.33 7.03
CA PHE A 36 -4.30 -6.25 5.80
C PHE A 36 -4.30 -7.61 5.12
N SER A 37 -4.49 -7.62 3.81
CA SER A 37 -4.43 -8.83 2.99
C SER A 37 -3.55 -8.60 1.78
N SER A 38 -2.85 -9.65 1.37
CA SER A 38 -2.01 -9.66 0.18
C SER A 38 -1.98 -11.09 -0.33
N PRO A 39 -1.28 -11.37 -1.44
CA PRO A 39 -1.12 -12.76 -1.88
C PRO A 39 -0.51 -13.67 -0.82
N LEU A 40 0.23 -13.10 0.15
CA LEU A 40 0.91 -13.89 1.20
C LEU A 40 0.24 -13.78 2.56
N ASP A 41 -0.74 -12.89 2.73
CA ASP A 41 -1.35 -12.59 4.03
C ASP A 41 -2.86 -12.50 3.88
N ASP A 42 -3.59 -13.04 4.86
CA ASP A 42 -5.04 -13.00 4.84
C ASP A 42 -5.56 -12.38 6.12
N HIS A 43 -6.08 -11.15 6.03
CA HIS A 43 -6.70 -10.41 7.13
C HIS A 43 -5.83 -10.37 8.39
N ILE A 44 -4.54 -10.14 8.25
CA ILE A 44 -3.65 -10.00 9.41
C ILE A 44 -3.97 -8.69 10.12
N ASP A 45 -3.80 -8.69 11.44
CA ASP A 45 -4.12 -7.52 12.25
C ASP A 45 -3.01 -6.47 12.23
N LYS A 46 -3.26 -5.36 12.91
CA LYS A 46 -2.37 -4.21 12.92
C LYS A 46 -0.97 -4.57 13.46
N THR A 47 -0.92 -5.35 14.54
CA THR A 47 0.34 -5.77 15.13
C THR A 47 1.18 -6.61 14.17
N VAL A 48 0.54 -7.58 13.53
CA VAL A 48 1.23 -8.45 12.56
C VAL A 48 1.63 -7.64 11.32
N TYR A 49 0.78 -6.72 10.88
CA TYR A 49 1.09 -5.84 9.75
C TYR A 49 2.40 -5.08 9.98
N PHE A 50 2.57 -4.47 11.15
CA PHE A 50 3.78 -3.72 11.45
C PHE A 50 5.01 -4.60 11.56
N LYS A 51 4.83 -5.86 11.90
CA LYS A 51 5.91 -6.83 12.00
C LYS A 51 6.34 -7.35 10.64
N ARG A 52 5.39 -7.65 9.77
CA ARG A 52 5.64 -8.36 8.51
C ARG A 52 5.73 -7.44 7.30
N CYS A 53 4.93 -6.39 7.26
CA CYS A 53 4.75 -5.59 6.04
C CYS A 53 5.46 -4.25 6.11
N TRP A 54 5.34 -3.55 7.22
CA TRP A 54 5.95 -2.22 7.37
C TRP A 54 7.46 -2.21 7.11
N PRO A 55 8.24 -3.24 7.50
CA PRO A 55 9.68 -3.23 7.19
C PRO A 55 10.00 -3.06 5.71
N ASN A 56 9.10 -3.42 4.81
CA ASN A 56 9.31 -3.22 3.37
C ASN A 56 9.42 -1.73 3.01
N SER A 57 8.93 -0.84 3.85
CA SER A 57 9.06 0.60 3.62
C SER A 57 10.53 1.01 3.43
N GLN A 58 11.45 0.29 4.06
CA GLN A 58 12.88 0.58 3.96
C GLN A 58 13.42 0.37 2.54
N THR A 59 12.76 -0.45 1.73
CA THR A 59 13.22 -0.73 0.36
C THR A 59 12.59 0.22 -0.67
N ILE A 60 11.57 0.97 -0.28
CA ILE A 60 10.79 1.80 -1.20
C ILE A 60 11.38 3.21 -1.27
N ARG A 61 11.65 3.67 -2.48
CA ARG A 61 12.06 5.05 -2.73
C ARG A 61 10.84 5.96 -2.91
N SER A 62 9.92 5.57 -3.77
CA SER A 62 8.77 6.43 -4.11
C SER A 62 7.63 5.64 -4.71
N PHE A 63 6.45 6.27 -4.69
CA PHE A 63 5.26 5.76 -5.36
C PHE A 63 4.73 6.82 -6.30
N ARG A 64 4.18 6.38 -7.42
CA ARG A 64 3.45 7.24 -8.34
C ARG A 64 2.06 6.67 -8.54
N ILE A 65 1.06 7.38 -8.02
CA ILE A 65 -0.33 6.95 -8.16
C ILE A 65 -0.77 7.24 -9.58
N GLU A 66 -1.17 6.20 -10.31
CA GLU A 66 -1.59 6.32 -11.71
C GLU A 66 -3.11 6.43 -11.84
N LYS A 67 -3.85 5.71 -11.01
CA LYS A 67 -5.30 5.72 -10.99
C LYS A 67 -5.78 5.64 -9.56
N LEU A 68 -6.79 6.41 -9.23
CA LEU A 68 -7.44 6.34 -7.93
C LEU A 68 -8.93 6.57 -8.15
N PHE A 69 -9.73 5.57 -7.81
CA PHE A 69 -11.18 5.64 -7.90
C PHE A 69 -11.77 5.44 -6.53
N GLU A 70 -12.63 6.36 -6.10
CA GLU A 70 -13.32 6.21 -4.82
C GLU A 70 -14.82 6.15 -5.01
N LYS A 71 -15.47 5.39 -4.13
CA LYS A 71 -16.92 5.28 -4.09
C LYS A 71 -17.32 5.05 -2.63
N GLY A 72 -18.08 5.99 -2.06
CA GLY A 72 -18.42 5.90 -0.65
C GLY A 72 -17.17 5.96 0.20
N ASN A 73 -17.01 4.96 1.06
CA ASN A 73 -15.85 4.87 1.96
C ASN A 73 -14.76 3.93 1.44
N GLU A 74 -14.77 3.61 0.14
CA GLU A 74 -13.84 2.66 -0.44
C GLU A 74 -13.08 3.29 -1.60
N ALA A 75 -11.90 2.75 -1.88
CA ALA A 75 -11.09 3.19 -3.02
C ALA A 75 -10.27 2.05 -3.58
N PHE A 76 -10.06 2.10 -4.90
CA PHE A 76 -9.05 1.29 -5.57
C PHE A 76 -7.98 2.21 -6.13
N VAL A 77 -6.74 1.81 -5.94
CA VAL A 77 -5.58 2.58 -6.37
C VAL A 77 -4.66 1.69 -7.20
N ARG A 78 -4.29 2.16 -8.40
CA ARG A 78 -3.22 1.53 -9.17
C ARG A 78 -2.01 2.46 -9.12
N TYR A 79 -0.85 1.92 -8.77
CA TYR A 79 0.33 2.75 -8.61
C TYR A 79 1.57 2.02 -9.11
N GLU A 80 2.60 2.81 -9.41
CA GLU A 80 3.95 2.33 -9.71
C GLU A 80 4.81 2.60 -8.50
N GLY A 81 5.51 1.58 -8.02
CA GLY A 81 6.48 1.73 -6.94
C GLY A 81 7.89 1.61 -7.49
N GLU A 82 8.81 2.34 -6.87
CA GLU A 82 10.24 2.25 -7.19
C GLU A 82 11.01 1.92 -5.93
N ARG A 83 11.91 0.95 -6.02
CA ARG A 83 12.80 0.58 -4.93
C ARG A 83 14.12 1.30 -5.07
N TYR A 84 14.86 1.39 -3.97
CA TYR A 84 16.19 2.03 -3.99
C TYR A 84 17.18 1.32 -4.93
N ASP A 85 16.96 0.03 -5.20
CA ASP A 85 17.81 -0.71 -6.14
C ASP A 85 17.45 -0.47 -7.61
N GLY A 86 16.47 0.41 -7.86
CA GLY A 86 16.03 0.73 -9.21
C GLY A 86 14.91 -0.17 -9.73
N GLY A 87 14.54 -1.21 -9.01
CA GLY A 87 13.45 -2.08 -9.40
C GLY A 87 12.12 -1.36 -9.35
N LYS A 88 11.26 -1.62 -10.32
CA LYS A 88 9.93 -1.03 -10.40
C LYS A 88 8.86 -2.10 -10.46
N PHE A 89 7.71 -1.78 -9.91
CA PHE A 89 6.57 -2.68 -9.92
C PHE A 89 5.28 -1.87 -9.99
N ARG A 90 4.22 -2.51 -10.44
CA ARG A 90 2.90 -1.91 -10.48
C ARG A 90 1.95 -2.77 -9.67
N CYS A 91 1.16 -2.12 -8.83
CA CYS A 91 0.20 -2.80 -7.96
C CYS A 91 -1.13 -2.11 -7.98
N THR A 92 -2.15 -2.86 -7.60
CA THR A 92 -3.47 -2.33 -7.27
C THR A 92 -3.76 -2.67 -5.82
N GLU A 93 -4.29 -1.70 -5.07
CA GLU A 93 -4.69 -1.90 -3.67
C GLU A 93 -6.10 -1.38 -3.45
N PHE A 94 -6.82 -2.10 -2.61
CA PHE A 94 -8.14 -1.70 -2.16
C PHE A 94 -8.05 -1.16 -0.74
N PHE A 95 -8.77 -0.06 -0.48
CA PHE A 95 -8.83 0.61 0.82
C PHE A 95 -10.26 0.76 1.27
N ARG A 96 -10.51 0.49 2.55
CA ARG A 96 -11.78 0.84 3.19
C ARG A 96 -11.51 1.76 4.36
N ILE A 97 -12.28 2.85 4.41
CA ILE A 97 -12.15 3.87 5.43
C ILE A 97 -13.33 3.81 6.39
N GLU A 98 -13.07 4.01 7.66
CA GLU A 98 -14.11 4.09 8.67
C GLU A 98 -13.70 5.10 9.73
N GLY A 99 -14.53 6.12 9.96
CA GLY A 99 -14.26 7.12 10.99
C GLY A 99 -12.93 7.85 10.80
N ASN A 100 -12.60 8.25 9.58
CA ASN A 100 -11.35 8.94 9.25
C ASN A 100 -10.09 8.08 9.49
N LYS A 101 -10.26 6.77 9.56
CA LYS A 101 -9.15 5.83 9.70
C LYS A 101 -9.24 4.81 8.59
N ILE A 102 -8.09 4.25 8.23
CA ILE A 102 -8.03 3.15 7.27
C ILE A 102 -8.31 1.87 8.04
N LYS A 103 -9.41 1.21 7.70
CA LYS A 103 -9.83 -0.01 8.37
C LYS A 103 -9.29 -1.26 7.69
N GLU A 104 -9.17 -1.22 6.37
CA GLU A 104 -8.76 -2.41 5.61
C GLU A 104 -7.95 -2.01 4.40
N VAL A 105 -6.89 -2.78 4.15
CA VAL A 105 -6.09 -2.68 2.92
C VAL A 105 -5.95 -4.09 2.35
N GLU A 106 -6.20 -4.22 1.04
CA GLU A 106 -5.97 -5.47 0.31
C GLU A 106 -5.08 -5.17 -0.89
N VAL A 107 -3.99 -5.91 -1.01
CA VAL A 107 -3.01 -5.69 -2.07
C VAL A 107 -3.15 -6.75 -3.16
N TYR A 108 -3.25 -6.30 -4.40
CA TYR A 108 -3.30 -7.16 -5.57
C TYR A 108 -2.14 -6.81 -6.51
N PHE A 109 -1.23 -7.74 -6.70
CA PHE A 109 -0.10 -7.53 -7.60
C PHE A 109 -0.55 -7.49 -9.04
N ALA A 110 0.09 -6.61 -9.82
CA ALA A 110 -0.14 -6.53 -11.25
C ALA A 110 1.04 -7.07 -12.04
N SER A 111 2.19 -6.38 -12.01
CA SER A 111 3.33 -6.80 -12.81
C SER A 111 4.63 -6.18 -12.33
N LEU A 112 5.73 -6.82 -12.69
CA LEU A 112 7.06 -6.27 -12.58
C LEU A 112 7.33 -5.48 -13.86
N LEU A 113 7.91 -4.28 -13.73
CA LEU A 113 8.03 -3.35 -14.85
C LEU A 113 9.41 -3.30 -15.46
N THR A 114 10.44 -3.86 -14.81
CA THR A 114 11.77 -3.89 -15.38
C THR A 114 12.05 -5.26 -15.98
N HIS A 115 12.78 -5.28 -17.10
CA HIS A 115 13.13 -6.52 -17.79
C HIS A 115 13.87 -7.49 -16.86
N ALA A 116 14.79 -6.99 -16.06
CA ALA A 116 15.52 -7.82 -15.11
C ALA A 116 14.61 -8.47 -14.08
N ASN A 117 13.60 -7.73 -13.60
CA ASN A 117 12.65 -8.27 -12.64
C ASN A 117 11.73 -9.31 -13.28
N GLU A 118 11.36 -9.09 -14.53
CA GLU A 118 10.57 -10.07 -15.28
C GLU A 118 11.33 -11.37 -15.46
N GLU A 119 12.62 -11.29 -15.77
CA GLU A 119 13.45 -12.49 -15.90
C GLU A 119 13.58 -13.24 -14.59
N LYS A 120 13.75 -12.52 -13.47
CA LYS A 120 13.80 -13.14 -12.15
C LYS A 120 12.49 -13.83 -11.81
N ALA A 121 11.37 -13.20 -12.12
CA ALA A 121 10.05 -13.76 -11.87
C ALA A 121 9.85 -15.04 -12.70
N ALA A 122 10.25 -15.02 -13.95
CA ALA A 122 10.14 -16.19 -14.81
C ALA A 122 10.98 -17.36 -14.29
N LYS A 123 12.21 -17.08 -13.85
CA LYS A 123 13.09 -18.11 -13.30
C LYS A 123 12.56 -18.70 -12.00
N ALA A 124 11.82 -17.91 -11.24
CA ALA A 124 11.21 -18.37 -10.00
C ALA A 124 9.85 -19.06 -10.22
N GLY A 125 9.39 -19.16 -11.47
CA GLY A 125 8.11 -19.78 -11.80
C GLY A 125 6.91 -18.85 -11.58
N ILE A 126 7.14 -17.57 -11.45
CA ILE A 126 6.08 -16.57 -11.29
C ILE A 126 5.72 -16.03 -12.67
N LYS A 127 4.45 -16.03 -12.99
CA LYS A 127 3.97 -15.50 -14.28
C LYS A 127 3.21 -14.21 -14.10
#